data_ac7f983d149b5be79ed202ec6d647f63
#
_entry.id   ac7f983d149b5be79ed202ec6d647f63
#
_cell.length_a   1.000
_cell.length_b   1.000
_cell.length_c   1.000
_cell.angle_alpha   90.00
_cell.angle_beta   90.00
_cell.angle_gamma   90.00
#
_symmetry.space_group_name_H-M   'P 1'
#
loop_
_entity.id
_entity.type
_entity.pdbx_description
1 polymer ?
#
loop_
_entity_poly.entity_id
_entity_poly.type
_entity_poly.pdbx_seq_one_letter_code
_entity_poly.pdbx_strand_id
1 'polypeptide(L)'
;MIDCHGMFDPQSGHRLVEALEPLDMMFVEEVLPMETIEPTLRLKRDFPGVRIALGERQMTRWDFRPWFEQLAIDVCQADISHAGGISEMMRIANFAEIYGIEMAPHNPYGPVALAASAHAAAAMPNFLILEHCRLLPWFDKIQSLAVPFVDGHVDILELEKRPGLGIELDMEAVRDHVRHVALDDRRIPKADGSMPFY
;
A
#
# COMPACT_ATOMS: atom_id res chain seq x y z
N MET A 1 -4.02 4.17 -12.23
CA MET A 1 -3.24 3.11 -11.57
C MET A 1 -3.97 1.78 -11.63
N ILE A 2 -3.28 0.69 -11.53
CA ILE A 2 -3.83 -0.67 -11.47
C ILE A 2 -2.98 -1.49 -10.51
N ASP A 3 -3.63 -2.35 -9.73
CA ASP A 3 -2.99 -3.32 -8.85
C ASP A 3 -3.12 -4.72 -9.47
N CYS A 4 -2.02 -5.45 -9.53
CA CYS A 4 -1.92 -6.79 -10.11
C CYS A 4 -1.67 -7.88 -9.06
N HIS A 5 -1.40 -7.50 -7.80
CA HIS A 5 -1.23 -8.41 -6.66
C HIS A 5 -0.22 -9.55 -6.89
N GLY A 6 0.83 -9.31 -7.67
CA GLY A 6 1.85 -10.32 -7.98
C GLY A 6 1.35 -11.53 -8.79
N MET A 7 0.22 -11.41 -9.49
CA MET A 7 -0.47 -12.55 -10.08
C MET A 7 0.06 -13.00 -11.44
N PHE A 8 0.88 -12.19 -12.09
CA PHE A 8 1.35 -12.49 -13.44
C PHE A 8 2.72 -13.18 -13.44
N ASP A 9 2.87 -14.19 -14.27
CA ASP A 9 4.20 -14.69 -14.63
C ASP A 9 4.97 -13.63 -15.45
N PRO A 10 6.31 -13.73 -15.56
CA PRO A 10 7.10 -12.70 -16.23
C PRO A 10 6.68 -12.42 -17.69
N GLN A 11 6.22 -13.43 -18.43
CA GLN A 11 5.81 -13.26 -19.83
C GLN A 11 4.46 -12.55 -19.93
N SER A 12 3.51 -12.94 -19.08
CA SER A 12 2.17 -12.33 -19.04
C SER A 12 2.22 -10.91 -18.49
N GLY A 13 3.05 -10.67 -17.47
CA GLY A 13 3.29 -9.34 -16.90
C GLY A 13 3.92 -8.39 -17.93
N HIS A 14 4.89 -8.85 -18.72
CA HIS A 14 5.48 -8.06 -19.79
C HIS A 14 4.42 -7.61 -20.81
N ARG A 15 3.57 -8.53 -21.29
CA ARG A 15 2.48 -8.20 -22.22
C ARG A 15 1.44 -7.25 -21.62
N LEU A 16 1.17 -7.39 -20.33
CA LEU A 16 0.28 -6.47 -19.63
C LEU A 16 0.84 -5.05 -19.62
N VAL A 17 2.11 -4.90 -19.19
CA VAL A 17 2.75 -3.59 -19.11
C VAL A 17 2.88 -2.96 -20.48
N GLU A 18 3.23 -3.72 -21.52
CA GLU A 18 3.24 -3.27 -22.93
C GLU A 18 1.87 -2.69 -23.36
N ALA A 19 0.77 -3.35 -22.96
CA ALA A 19 -0.58 -2.87 -23.24
C ALA A 19 -0.99 -1.63 -22.42
N LEU A 20 -0.43 -1.46 -21.22
CA LEU A 20 -0.73 -0.35 -20.32
C LEU A 20 0.15 0.89 -20.59
N GLU A 21 1.34 0.72 -21.16
CA GLU A 21 2.29 1.81 -21.39
C GLU A 21 1.67 3.02 -22.12
N PRO A 22 0.84 2.87 -23.18
CA PRO A 22 0.22 4.00 -23.85
C PRO A 22 -0.81 4.77 -23.02
N LEU A 23 -1.24 4.23 -21.87
CA LEU A 23 -2.26 4.84 -20.99
C LEU A 23 -1.67 5.82 -19.99
N ASP A 24 -0.36 5.96 -19.94
CA ASP A 24 0.36 6.87 -19.01
C ASP A 24 -0.14 6.77 -17.56
N MET A 25 -0.11 5.56 -17.04
CA MET A 25 -0.63 5.26 -15.70
C MET A 25 0.22 5.93 -14.63
N MET A 26 -0.40 6.45 -13.54
CA MET A 26 0.34 7.00 -12.40
C MET A 26 1.37 5.99 -11.88
N PHE A 27 1.00 4.73 -11.78
CA PHE A 27 1.87 3.56 -11.56
C PHE A 27 1.12 2.26 -11.87
N VAL A 28 1.88 1.18 -12.02
CA VAL A 28 1.38 -0.20 -12.08
C VAL A 28 1.94 -0.96 -10.88
N GLU A 29 1.04 -1.50 -10.06
CA GLU A 29 1.37 -2.12 -8.78
C GLU A 29 1.52 -3.62 -8.92
N GLU A 30 2.53 -4.18 -8.26
CA GLU A 30 2.77 -5.60 -8.05
C GLU A 30 2.49 -6.48 -9.29
N VAL A 31 3.02 -6.09 -10.45
CA VAL A 31 2.81 -6.85 -11.70
C VAL A 31 3.28 -8.29 -11.57
N LEU A 32 4.43 -8.50 -10.92
CA LEU A 32 5.13 -9.77 -10.82
C LEU A 32 5.27 -10.21 -9.36
N PRO A 33 5.43 -11.52 -9.11
CA PRO A 33 5.76 -12.03 -7.78
C PRO A 33 7.03 -11.35 -7.21
N MET A 34 7.02 -11.02 -5.92
CA MET A 34 8.03 -10.21 -5.26
C MET A 34 9.07 -11.03 -4.49
N GLU A 35 9.05 -12.35 -4.61
CA GLU A 35 10.05 -13.24 -3.98
C GLU A 35 11.46 -13.02 -4.56
N THR A 36 11.54 -12.54 -5.79
CA THR A 36 12.80 -12.18 -6.45
C THR A 36 12.67 -10.84 -7.18
N ILE A 37 13.74 -10.07 -7.18
CA ILE A 37 13.77 -8.73 -7.77
C ILE A 37 14.05 -8.73 -9.29
N GLU A 38 14.72 -9.77 -9.80
CA GLU A 38 15.24 -9.82 -11.16
C GLU A 38 14.14 -9.70 -12.25
N PRO A 39 12.96 -10.32 -12.10
CA PRO A 39 11.88 -10.14 -13.08
C PRO A 39 11.41 -8.69 -13.18
N THR A 40 11.27 -8.01 -12.03
CA THR A 40 10.88 -6.59 -11.99
C THR A 40 11.96 -5.69 -12.59
N LEU A 41 13.24 -5.97 -12.35
CA LEU A 41 14.36 -5.26 -12.99
C LEU A 41 14.36 -5.41 -14.52
N ARG A 42 13.97 -6.56 -15.03
CA ARG A 42 13.82 -6.74 -16.49
C ARG A 42 12.66 -5.89 -17.01
N LEU A 43 11.52 -5.96 -16.34
CA LEU A 43 10.34 -5.17 -16.68
C LEU A 43 10.66 -3.67 -16.74
N LYS A 44 11.37 -3.14 -15.72
CA LYS A 44 11.83 -1.75 -15.68
C LYS A 44 12.77 -1.37 -16.83
N ARG A 45 13.65 -2.27 -17.25
CA ARG A 45 14.55 -2.02 -18.39
C ARG A 45 13.81 -1.98 -19.71
N ASP A 46 12.82 -2.87 -19.88
CA ASP A 46 12.05 -2.98 -21.12
C ASP A 46 11.03 -1.83 -21.26
N PHE A 47 10.51 -1.33 -20.12
CA PHE A 47 9.52 -0.23 -20.06
C PHE A 47 9.99 0.90 -19.11
N PRO A 48 11.03 1.65 -19.47
CA PRO A 48 11.61 2.67 -18.59
C PRO A 48 10.66 3.85 -18.29
N GLY A 49 9.63 4.05 -19.11
CA GLY A 49 8.61 5.09 -18.92
C GLY A 49 7.47 4.67 -18.00
N VAL A 50 7.33 3.37 -17.69
CA VAL A 50 6.27 2.87 -16.81
C VAL A 50 6.76 2.87 -15.38
N ARG A 51 5.98 3.53 -14.50
CA ARG A 51 6.27 3.57 -13.06
C ARG A 51 5.78 2.29 -12.40
N ILE A 52 6.67 1.59 -11.72
CA ILE A 52 6.37 0.36 -10.98
C ILE A 52 6.24 0.68 -9.49
N ALA A 53 5.18 0.17 -8.89
CA ALA A 53 4.91 0.29 -7.46
C ALA A 53 4.86 -1.09 -6.80
N LEU A 54 5.31 -1.17 -5.54
CA LEU A 54 5.09 -2.29 -4.63
C LEU A 54 5.43 -1.91 -3.18
N GLY A 55 5.05 -2.75 -2.24
CA GLY A 55 5.52 -2.56 -0.87
C GLY A 55 4.62 -3.09 0.24
N GLU A 56 3.40 -3.51 -0.05
CA GLU A 56 2.46 -3.97 0.97
C GLU A 56 2.93 -5.22 1.74
N ARG A 57 3.80 -6.02 1.12
CA ARG A 57 4.31 -7.30 1.67
C ARG A 57 5.70 -7.20 2.25
N GLN A 58 6.41 -6.11 2.04
CA GLN A 58 7.71 -5.85 2.66
C GLN A 58 7.53 -5.29 4.06
N MET A 59 8.28 -5.82 5.03
CA MET A 59 8.04 -5.48 6.43
C MET A 59 8.86 -4.31 6.93
N THR A 60 10.14 -4.28 6.73
CA THR A 60 11.04 -3.25 7.25
C THR A 60 11.90 -2.65 6.15
N ARG A 61 12.61 -1.55 6.44
CA ARG A 61 13.57 -0.97 5.48
C ARG A 61 14.61 -1.97 4.95
N TRP A 62 14.85 -3.08 5.67
CA TRP A 62 15.78 -4.12 5.24
C TRP A 62 15.23 -4.91 4.05
N ASP A 63 13.92 -5.17 4.02
CA ASP A 63 13.26 -5.82 2.89
C ASP A 63 13.19 -4.89 1.68
N PHE A 64 13.00 -3.57 1.91
CA PHE A 64 12.99 -2.56 0.86
C PHE A 64 14.37 -2.27 0.26
N ARG A 65 15.44 -2.49 1.04
CA ARG A 65 16.80 -2.15 0.64
C ARG A 65 17.18 -2.62 -0.76
N PRO A 66 17.05 -3.90 -1.16
CA PRO A 66 17.42 -4.34 -2.50
C PRO A 66 16.61 -3.68 -3.61
N TRP A 67 15.35 -3.34 -3.35
CA TRP A 67 14.45 -2.67 -4.30
C TRP A 67 14.89 -1.22 -4.56
N PHE A 68 15.29 -0.52 -3.52
CA PHE A 68 15.73 0.87 -3.61
C PHE A 68 17.14 0.98 -4.21
N GLU A 69 18.10 0.21 -3.70
CA GLU A 69 19.49 0.23 -4.16
C GLU A 69 19.63 -0.14 -5.66
N GLN A 70 18.72 -0.95 -6.19
CA GLN A 70 18.72 -1.35 -7.61
C GLN A 70 17.72 -0.53 -8.46
N LEU A 71 17.04 0.46 -7.89
CA LEU A 71 16.02 1.26 -8.56
C LEU A 71 14.96 0.40 -9.26
N ALA A 72 14.54 -0.68 -8.62
CA ALA A 72 13.59 -1.63 -9.18
C ALA A 72 12.15 -1.11 -9.14
N ILE A 73 11.88 -0.09 -8.34
CA ILE A 73 10.57 0.56 -8.21
C ILE A 73 10.69 2.08 -8.24
N ASP A 74 9.59 2.73 -8.57
CA ASP A 74 9.45 4.19 -8.58
C ASP A 74 8.58 4.68 -7.44
N VAL A 75 7.68 3.81 -6.94
CA VAL A 75 6.72 4.12 -5.90
C VAL A 75 6.76 3.01 -4.84
N CYS A 76 6.96 3.41 -3.60
CA CYS A 76 6.98 2.51 -2.45
C CYS A 76 5.62 2.54 -1.74
N GLN A 77 5.00 1.38 -1.60
CA GLN A 77 3.69 1.19 -0.98
C GLN A 77 3.81 0.46 0.37
N ALA A 78 4.78 0.85 1.19
CA ALA A 78 4.91 0.30 2.54
C ALA A 78 3.60 0.46 3.33
N ASP A 79 3.20 -0.57 4.05
CA ASP A 79 2.04 -0.55 4.94
C ASP A 79 2.46 -0.31 6.38
N ILE A 80 1.88 0.69 7.04
CA ILE A 80 2.26 1.08 8.40
C ILE A 80 2.02 -0.03 9.44
N SER A 81 1.03 -0.90 9.19
CA SER A 81 0.69 -2.01 10.07
C SER A 81 1.67 -3.18 9.93
N HIS A 82 2.28 -3.34 8.76
CA HIS A 82 3.25 -4.40 8.44
C HIS A 82 4.69 -3.93 8.61
N ALA A 83 4.99 -2.71 8.20
CA ALA A 83 6.35 -2.19 8.14
C ALA A 83 6.98 -1.94 9.52
N GLY A 84 6.19 -1.88 10.61
CA GLY A 84 6.70 -1.65 11.96
C GLY A 84 6.29 -0.31 12.58
N GLY A 85 5.15 0.23 12.15
CA GLY A 85 4.54 1.44 12.68
C GLY A 85 5.14 2.74 12.14
N ILE A 86 4.72 3.87 12.70
CA ILE A 86 5.09 5.22 12.24
C ILE A 86 6.60 5.40 12.15
N SER A 87 7.35 4.97 13.16
CA SER A 87 8.80 5.19 13.21
C SER A 87 9.54 4.46 12.08
N GLU A 88 9.15 3.24 11.76
CA GLU A 88 9.79 2.50 10.66
C GLU A 88 9.31 2.99 9.29
N MET A 89 8.04 3.35 9.17
CA MET A 89 7.50 3.98 7.96
C MET A 89 8.27 5.24 7.59
N MET A 90 8.57 6.11 8.55
CA MET A 90 9.39 7.31 8.32
C MET A 90 10.83 6.99 7.92
N ARG A 91 11.43 5.92 8.47
CA ARG A 91 12.76 5.47 8.05
C ARG A 91 12.75 4.93 6.62
N ILE A 92 11.69 4.21 6.23
CA ILE A 92 11.50 3.72 4.85
C ILE A 92 11.35 4.91 3.91
N ALA A 93 10.51 5.89 4.24
CA ALA A 93 10.29 7.08 3.43
C ALA A 93 11.58 7.89 3.21
N ASN A 94 12.34 8.16 4.27
CA ASN A 94 13.62 8.86 4.18
C ASN A 94 14.67 8.07 3.39
N PHE A 95 14.63 6.75 3.45
CA PHE A 95 15.51 5.89 2.66
C PHE A 95 15.11 5.89 1.18
N ALA A 96 13.80 5.81 0.88
CA ALA A 96 13.25 5.90 -0.47
C ALA A 96 13.58 7.25 -1.14
N GLU A 97 13.51 8.36 -0.38
CA GLU A 97 13.82 9.71 -0.86
C GLU A 97 15.23 9.81 -1.45
N ILE A 98 16.23 9.16 -0.85
CA ILE A 98 17.62 9.16 -1.32
C ILE A 98 17.74 8.65 -2.78
N TYR A 99 16.83 7.75 -3.16
CA TYR A 99 16.78 7.14 -4.49
C TYR A 99 15.74 7.78 -5.42
N GLY A 100 15.07 8.85 -4.99
CA GLY A 100 14.03 9.52 -5.76
C GLY A 100 12.73 8.70 -5.86
N ILE A 101 12.53 7.74 -4.96
CA ILE A 101 11.33 6.90 -4.90
C ILE A 101 10.25 7.62 -4.09
N GLU A 102 9.05 7.73 -4.65
CA GLU A 102 7.91 8.35 -3.98
C GLU A 102 7.16 7.36 -3.10
N MET A 103 6.45 7.89 -2.09
CA MET A 103 5.66 7.10 -1.14
C MET A 103 4.17 7.16 -1.47
N ALA A 104 3.56 6.00 -1.66
CA ALA A 104 2.11 5.84 -1.76
C ALA A 104 1.65 4.75 -0.78
N PRO A 105 1.60 5.02 0.53
CA PRO A 105 1.38 3.99 1.54
C PRO A 105 0.14 3.15 1.28
N HIS A 106 0.30 1.82 1.29
CA HIS A 106 -0.79 0.85 1.28
C HIS A 106 -1.60 0.99 2.57
N ASN A 107 -2.93 1.07 2.46
CA ASN A 107 -3.80 1.24 3.63
C ASN A 107 -5.24 0.79 3.36
N PRO A 108 -5.53 -0.49 3.17
CA PRO A 108 -6.87 -1.02 2.94
C PRO A 108 -7.65 -1.29 4.23
N TYR A 109 -7.06 -1.03 5.38
CA TYR A 109 -7.55 -1.45 6.69
C TYR A 109 -8.46 -0.43 7.37
N GLY A 110 -8.50 -0.52 8.71
CA GLY A 110 -9.39 0.25 9.55
C GLY A 110 -8.89 1.67 9.89
N PRO A 111 -9.67 2.40 10.68
CA PRO A 111 -9.43 3.82 10.95
C PRO A 111 -8.12 4.10 11.72
N VAL A 112 -7.64 3.17 12.52
CA VAL A 112 -6.37 3.34 13.26
C VAL A 112 -5.18 3.37 12.30
N ALA A 113 -5.14 2.42 11.35
CA ALA A 113 -4.10 2.38 10.33
C ALA A 113 -4.17 3.64 9.45
N LEU A 114 -5.37 4.04 9.03
CA LEU A 114 -5.57 5.25 8.24
C LEU A 114 -5.08 6.51 8.96
N ALA A 115 -5.47 6.72 10.21
CA ALA A 115 -5.03 7.90 10.98
C ALA A 115 -3.50 7.92 11.14
N ALA A 116 -2.89 6.77 11.48
CA ALA A 116 -1.45 6.65 11.61
C ALA A 116 -0.73 6.91 10.27
N SER A 117 -1.25 6.37 9.16
CA SER A 117 -0.71 6.58 7.82
C SER A 117 -0.85 8.05 7.38
N ALA A 118 -1.97 8.70 7.69
CA ALA A 118 -2.17 10.10 7.37
C ALA A 118 -1.17 11.02 8.09
N HIS A 119 -0.92 10.79 9.40
CA HIS A 119 0.10 11.53 10.13
C HIS A 119 1.51 11.28 9.58
N ALA A 120 1.84 10.04 9.27
CA ALA A 120 3.13 9.72 8.66
C ALA A 120 3.28 10.37 7.27
N ALA A 121 2.26 10.25 6.43
CA ALA A 121 2.23 10.82 5.08
C ALA A 121 2.41 12.34 5.08
N ALA A 122 1.78 13.05 6.03
CA ALA A 122 1.93 14.49 6.19
C ALA A 122 3.37 14.94 6.51
N ALA A 123 4.20 14.02 7.03
CA ALA A 123 5.60 14.29 7.39
C ALA A 123 6.60 13.77 6.34
N MET A 124 6.15 13.06 5.30
CA MET A 124 7.02 12.51 4.25
C MET A 124 7.33 13.57 3.19
N PRO A 125 8.60 13.86 2.90
CA PRO A 125 8.97 14.82 1.87
C PRO A 125 8.68 14.30 0.44
N ASN A 126 8.66 12.99 0.27
CA ASN A 126 8.43 12.28 -0.99
C ASN A 126 7.05 11.63 -1.10
N PHE A 127 6.04 12.16 -0.38
CA PHE A 127 4.67 11.66 -0.42
C PHE A 127 4.02 11.92 -1.78
N LEU A 128 3.41 10.88 -2.36
CA LEU A 128 2.65 10.95 -3.61
C LEU A 128 1.14 10.93 -3.35
N ILE A 129 0.65 9.85 -2.76
CA ILE A 129 -0.78 9.61 -2.49
C ILE A 129 -0.94 8.59 -1.37
N LEU A 130 -2.05 8.65 -0.62
CA LEU A 130 -2.40 7.67 0.39
C LEU A 130 -3.58 6.81 -0.09
N GLU A 131 -3.42 5.51 -0.06
CA GLU A 131 -4.52 4.59 -0.29
C GLU A 131 -5.53 4.64 0.85
N HIS A 132 -6.81 4.55 0.49
CA HIS A 132 -7.87 4.35 1.47
C HIS A 132 -9.05 3.56 0.88
N CYS A 133 -9.40 2.48 1.55
CA CYS A 133 -10.53 1.64 1.23
C CYS A 133 -11.68 1.87 2.21
N ARG A 134 -12.58 2.84 1.89
CA ARG A 134 -13.76 3.14 2.70
C ARG A 134 -14.94 2.18 2.42
N LEU A 135 -14.71 1.10 1.70
CA LEU A 135 -15.76 0.17 1.28
C LEU A 135 -16.22 -0.79 2.39
N LEU A 136 -15.58 -0.75 3.55
CA LEU A 136 -15.92 -1.60 4.68
C LEU A 136 -17.18 -1.03 5.37
N PRO A 137 -18.31 -1.74 5.38
CA PRO A 137 -19.60 -1.20 5.84
C PRO A 137 -19.64 -0.88 7.34
N TRP A 138 -18.63 -1.31 8.09
CA TRP A 138 -18.46 -1.06 9.51
C TRP A 138 -17.49 0.09 9.81
N PHE A 139 -16.72 0.58 8.83
CA PHE A 139 -15.66 1.55 9.01
C PHE A 139 -16.09 2.79 9.81
N ASP A 140 -17.19 3.42 9.40
CA ASP A 140 -17.72 4.61 10.08
C ASP A 140 -18.43 4.27 11.41
N LYS A 141 -18.90 3.03 11.57
CA LYS A 141 -19.70 2.62 12.76
C LYS A 141 -18.85 2.35 13.99
N ILE A 142 -17.60 2.01 13.82
CA ILE A 142 -16.67 1.69 14.92
C ILE A 142 -15.92 2.92 15.44
N GLN A 143 -16.26 4.12 14.98
CA GLN A 143 -15.58 5.35 15.36
C GLN A 143 -16.57 6.28 16.08
N SER A 144 -16.28 6.66 17.32
CA SER A 144 -16.99 7.73 18.05
C SER A 144 -16.45 9.11 17.66
N LEU A 145 -15.16 9.20 17.31
CA LEU A 145 -14.53 10.35 16.68
C LEU A 145 -13.79 9.88 15.43
N ALA A 146 -14.32 10.20 14.25
CA ALA A 146 -13.83 9.68 12.99
C ALA A 146 -12.66 10.50 12.40
N VAL A 147 -11.87 9.83 11.54
CA VAL A 147 -10.92 10.51 10.64
C VAL A 147 -11.68 11.55 9.81
N PRO A 148 -11.26 12.82 9.82
CA PRO A 148 -11.97 13.85 9.05
C PRO A 148 -11.63 13.75 7.56
N PHE A 149 -12.66 13.78 6.72
CA PHE A 149 -12.54 13.80 5.27
C PHE A 149 -13.22 15.03 4.68
N VAL A 150 -12.56 15.67 3.72
CA VAL A 150 -13.10 16.77 2.92
C VAL A 150 -12.76 16.50 1.44
N ASP A 151 -13.79 16.42 0.60
CA ASP A 151 -13.65 16.23 -0.84
C ASP A 151 -12.69 15.08 -1.27
N GLY A 152 -12.80 13.94 -0.58
CA GLY A 152 -11.97 12.77 -0.86
C GLY A 152 -10.57 12.80 -0.25
N HIS A 153 -10.23 13.81 0.54
CA HIS A 153 -8.95 13.96 1.22
C HIS A 153 -9.11 13.84 2.73
N VAL A 154 -8.11 13.32 3.43
CA VAL A 154 -8.02 13.45 4.88
C VAL A 154 -7.69 14.91 5.21
N ASP A 155 -8.54 15.55 6.02
CA ASP A 155 -8.24 16.88 6.55
C ASP A 155 -7.20 16.79 7.66
N ILE A 156 -5.93 16.85 7.27
CA ILE A 156 -4.81 16.74 8.22
C ILE A 156 -4.77 17.90 9.20
N LEU A 157 -5.20 19.10 8.81
CA LEU A 157 -5.21 20.27 9.67
C LEU A 157 -6.27 20.14 10.77
N GLU A 158 -7.37 19.45 10.49
CA GLU A 158 -8.38 19.13 11.50
C GLU A 158 -7.92 17.95 12.38
N LEU A 159 -7.27 16.96 11.78
CA LEU A 159 -6.77 15.78 12.48
C LEU A 159 -5.70 16.15 13.51
N GLU A 160 -4.75 17.02 13.17
CA GLU A 160 -3.63 17.43 14.04
C GLU A 160 -4.04 18.26 15.28
N LYS A 161 -5.24 18.86 15.27
CA LYS A 161 -5.78 19.57 16.43
C LYS A 161 -6.18 18.63 17.57
N ARG A 162 -6.28 17.34 17.29
CA ARG A 162 -6.79 16.34 18.22
C ARG A 162 -5.64 15.56 18.85
N PRO A 163 -5.74 15.11 20.12
CA PRO A 163 -4.68 14.37 20.77
C PRO A 163 -4.47 12.98 20.15
N GLY A 164 -3.24 12.47 20.22
CA GLY A 164 -2.88 11.14 19.75
C GLY A 164 -3.01 10.99 18.24
N LEU A 165 -3.71 9.98 17.77
CA LEU A 165 -4.02 9.79 16.34
C LEU A 165 -5.21 10.63 15.85
N GLY A 166 -5.85 11.40 16.74
CA GLY A 166 -6.96 12.27 16.39
C GLY A 166 -8.28 11.55 16.12
N ILE A 167 -8.40 10.30 16.54
CA ILE A 167 -9.60 9.47 16.42
C ILE A 167 -9.96 8.80 17.75
N GLU A 168 -11.20 8.38 17.89
CA GLU A 168 -11.65 7.54 19.00
C GLU A 168 -12.49 6.39 18.47
N LEU A 169 -12.27 5.19 19.02
CA LEU A 169 -13.05 4.00 18.67
C LEU A 169 -14.22 3.80 19.65
N ASP A 170 -15.38 3.46 19.10
CA ASP A 170 -16.46 2.89 19.87
C ASP A 170 -16.19 1.41 20.11
N MET A 171 -15.67 1.10 21.30
CA MET A 171 -15.27 -0.27 21.67
C MET A 171 -16.44 -1.24 21.81
N GLU A 172 -17.67 -0.77 22.00
CA GLU A 172 -18.87 -1.61 21.99
C GLU A 172 -19.20 -2.00 20.54
N ALA A 173 -19.25 -1.03 19.64
CA ALA A 173 -19.42 -1.29 18.21
C ALA A 173 -18.30 -2.15 17.63
N VAL A 174 -17.04 -1.96 18.05
CA VAL A 174 -15.91 -2.84 17.66
C VAL A 174 -16.18 -4.28 18.07
N ARG A 175 -16.60 -4.55 19.32
CA ARG A 175 -16.87 -5.91 19.78
C ARG A 175 -18.01 -6.56 19.01
N ASP A 176 -19.04 -5.79 18.66
CA ASP A 176 -20.18 -6.30 17.92
C ASP A 176 -19.85 -6.63 16.45
N HIS A 177 -18.92 -5.87 15.84
CA HIS A 177 -18.54 -6.06 14.44
C HIS A 177 -17.36 -7.02 14.25
N VAL A 178 -16.47 -7.16 15.23
CA VAL A 178 -15.33 -8.09 15.20
C VAL A 178 -15.75 -9.55 15.45
N ARG A 179 -17.00 -9.81 15.72
CA ARG A 179 -17.50 -11.19 15.80
C ARG A 179 -17.34 -11.88 14.44
N HIS A 180 -16.19 -12.57 14.32
CA HIS A 180 -15.94 -13.58 13.30
C HIS A 180 -16.00 -13.09 11.83
N VAL A 181 -15.08 -12.25 11.44
CA VAL A 181 -14.52 -12.45 10.11
C VAL A 181 -13.68 -13.73 10.23
N ALA A 182 -14.30 -14.87 10.03
CA ALA A 182 -13.56 -16.03 9.59
C ALA A 182 -12.73 -15.53 8.41
N LEU A 183 -11.43 -15.72 8.45
CA LEU A 183 -10.58 -15.49 7.28
C LEU A 183 -11.25 -16.30 6.17
N ASP A 184 -12.01 -15.60 5.34
CA ASP A 184 -12.66 -16.19 4.19
C ASP A 184 -11.52 -16.45 3.21
N ASP A 185 -10.95 -17.64 3.32
CA ASP A 185 -9.88 -18.13 2.48
C ASP A 185 -10.42 -18.40 1.07
N ARG A 186 -10.90 -17.32 0.43
CA ARG A 186 -11.39 -17.33 -0.95
C ARG A 186 -10.27 -17.39 -1.96
N ARG A 187 -9.11 -17.92 -1.59
CA ARG A 187 -8.08 -18.18 -2.57
C ARG A 187 -8.66 -19.06 -3.68
N ILE A 188 -8.72 -18.50 -4.87
CA ILE A 188 -9.17 -19.23 -6.05
C ILE A 188 -8.03 -20.17 -6.45
N PRO A 189 -8.20 -21.47 -6.33
CA PRO A 189 -7.15 -22.41 -6.74
C PRO A 189 -6.87 -22.24 -8.24
N LYS A 190 -5.62 -22.41 -8.63
CA LYS A 190 -5.24 -22.49 -10.03
C LYS A 190 -5.93 -23.69 -10.70
N ALA A 191 -5.95 -23.71 -12.03
CA ALA A 191 -6.62 -24.78 -12.80
C ALA A 191 -6.09 -26.19 -12.47
N ASP A 192 -4.87 -26.32 -11.98
CA ASP A 192 -4.24 -27.56 -11.54
C ASP A 192 -4.54 -27.93 -10.07
N GLY A 193 -5.35 -27.11 -9.38
CA GLY A 193 -5.71 -27.27 -7.97
C GLY A 193 -4.67 -26.74 -6.98
N SER A 194 -3.54 -26.22 -7.43
CA SER A 194 -2.57 -25.56 -6.56
C SER A 194 -3.10 -24.21 -6.07
N MET A 195 -2.70 -23.82 -4.86
CA MET A 195 -3.05 -22.49 -4.33
C MET A 195 -2.13 -21.44 -4.95
N PRO A 196 -2.66 -20.26 -5.32
CA PRO A 196 -1.82 -19.14 -5.70
C PRO A 196 -0.95 -18.73 -4.50
N PHE A 197 0.26 -18.28 -4.78
CA PHE A 197 1.11 -17.66 -3.77
C PHE A 197 0.53 -16.27 -3.44
N TYR A 198 0.28 -16.04 -2.16
CA TYR A 198 -0.02 -14.74 -1.58
C TYR A 198 0.90 -14.50 -0.38
#